data_ef363d08c31abb476639e280e8f3716b
#
_entry.id   ef363d08c31abb476639e280e8f3716b
#
_cell.length_a   1.000
_cell.length_b   1.000
_cell.length_c   1.000
_cell.angle_alpha   90.00
_cell.angle_beta   90.00
_cell.angle_gamma   90.00
#
_symmetry.space_group_name_H-M   'P 1'
#
loop_
_entity.id
_entity.type
_entity.pdbx_description
1 polymer ?
#
loop_
_entity_poly.entity_id
_entity_poly.type
_entity_poly.pdbx_seq_one_letter_code
_entity_poly.pdbx_strand_id
1 'polypeptide(L)'
;MNLDQLREYVSEGREIEFKFNGKKYSITYGVTDGKNVISFCEFYQETTEVESVDELIKVERDGVTVLHMLESITEDDIWIY
;
A
#
# COMPACT_ATOMS: atom_id res chain seq x y z
N MET A 1 10.99 -2.31 -1.14
CA MET A 1 10.39 -2.67 0.17
C MET A 1 9.98 -4.14 0.15
N ASN A 2 10.32 -4.88 1.17
CA ASN A 2 9.90 -6.28 1.27
C ASN A 2 8.64 -6.42 2.14
N LEU A 3 8.09 -7.63 2.18
CA LEU A 3 6.86 -7.91 2.91
C LEU A 3 6.99 -7.64 4.41
N ASP A 4 8.14 -7.99 5.02
CA ASP A 4 8.35 -7.78 6.45
C ASP A 4 8.35 -6.30 6.81
N GLN A 5 8.96 -5.48 5.97
CA GLN A 5 8.96 -4.02 6.16
C GLN A 5 7.55 -3.45 6.01
N LEU A 6 6.79 -3.94 5.04
CA LEU A 6 5.41 -3.52 4.85
C LEU A 6 4.56 -3.84 6.08
N ARG A 7 4.69 -5.06 6.62
CA ARG A 7 3.95 -5.46 7.82
C ARG A 7 4.30 -4.58 9.01
N GLU A 8 5.57 -4.24 9.17
CA GLU A 8 6.02 -3.38 10.26
C GLU A 8 5.42 -1.98 10.15
N TYR A 9 5.50 -1.36 8.97
CA TYR A 9 4.96 -0.02 8.78
C TYR A 9 3.45 0.03 8.96
N VAL A 10 2.72 -0.97 8.45
CA VAL A 10 1.28 -1.03 8.63
C VAL A 10 0.92 -1.21 10.09
N SER A 11 1.67 -2.05 10.83
CA SER A 11 1.42 -2.26 12.26
C SER A 11 1.65 -0.99 13.08
N GLU A 12 2.51 -0.10 12.61
CA GLU A 12 2.76 1.19 13.24
C GLU A 12 1.77 2.27 12.82
N GLY A 13 0.85 1.95 11.92
CA GLY A 13 -0.13 2.90 11.41
C GLY A 13 0.46 3.96 10.49
N ARG A 14 1.61 3.70 9.89
CA ARG A 14 2.31 4.67 9.05
C ARG A 14 1.72 4.72 7.65
N GLU A 15 1.69 5.92 7.09
CA GLU A 15 1.28 6.12 5.71
C GLU A 15 2.47 5.86 4.79
N ILE A 16 2.22 5.16 3.69
CA ILE A 16 3.23 4.84 2.69
C ILE A 16 2.77 5.42 1.36
N GLU A 17 3.61 6.24 0.75
CA GLU A 17 3.39 6.68 -0.62
C GLU A 17 4.51 6.14 -1.48
N PHE A 18 4.19 5.73 -2.71
CA PHE A 18 5.23 5.22 -3.59
C PHE A 18 4.88 5.48 -5.05
N LYS A 19 5.90 5.43 -5.88
CA LYS A 19 5.77 5.62 -7.32
C LYS A 19 6.18 4.35 -8.03
N PHE A 20 5.32 3.85 -8.91
CA PHE A 20 5.58 2.66 -9.69
C PHE A 20 5.10 2.92 -11.12
N ASN A 21 5.99 2.69 -12.09
CA ASN A 21 5.67 2.81 -13.51
C ASN A 21 5.04 4.16 -13.88
N GLY A 22 5.56 5.24 -13.29
CA GLY A 22 5.09 6.60 -13.57
C GLY A 22 3.83 7.02 -12.84
N LYS A 23 3.23 6.16 -12.02
CA LYS A 23 2.01 6.45 -11.27
C LYS A 23 2.30 6.47 -9.78
N LYS A 24 1.59 7.34 -9.05
CA LYS A 24 1.72 7.43 -7.60
C LYS A 24 0.59 6.69 -6.91
N TYR A 25 0.94 5.98 -5.84
CA TYR A 25 0.02 5.20 -5.03
C TYR A 25 0.19 5.54 -3.56
N SER A 26 -0.84 5.29 -2.77
CA SER A 26 -0.74 5.43 -1.32
C SER A 26 -1.34 4.23 -0.62
N ILE A 27 -0.76 3.92 0.54
CA ILE A 27 -1.27 2.92 1.47
C ILE A 27 -1.45 3.65 2.80
N THR A 28 -2.68 3.69 3.29
CA THR A 28 -3.01 4.33 4.55
C THR A 28 -3.73 3.34 5.45
N TYR A 29 -3.76 3.64 6.74
CA TYR A 29 -4.37 2.80 7.74
C TYR A 29 -5.37 3.63 8.52
N GLY A 30 -6.55 3.07 8.77
CA GLY A 30 -7.58 3.78 9.50
C GLY A 30 -8.60 2.85 10.13
N VAL A 31 -9.63 3.46 10.69
CA VAL A 31 -10.74 2.73 11.29
C VAL A 31 -12.02 3.16 10.59
N THR A 32 -12.76 2.18 10.07
CA THR A 32 -14.06 2.41 9.42
C THR A 32 -15.07 1.47 10.07
N ASP A 33 -16.17 2.03 10.58
CA ASP A 33 -17.24 1.27 11.25
C ASP A 33 -16.69 0.37 12.38
N GLY A 34 -15.70 0.88 13.12
CA GLY A 34 -15.09 0.16 14.24
C GLY A 34 -14.10 -0.92 13.83
N LYS A 35 -13.80 -1.04 12.55
CA LYS A 35 -12.84 -2.02 12.05
C LYS A 35 -11.59 -1.35 11.52
N ASN A 36 -10.45 -1.98 11.76
CA ASN A 36 -9.19 -1.53 11.18
C ASN A 36 -9.18 -1.88 9.69
N VAL A 37 -8.88 -0.90 8.86
CA VAL A 37 -8.79 -1.11 7.42
C VAL A 37 -7.50 -0.53 6.87
N ILE A 38 -7.00 -1.15 5.81
CA ILE A 38 -5.88 -0.67 5.03
C ILE A 38 -6.46 -0.18 3.72
N SER A 39 -6.19 1.08 3.37
CA SER A 39 -6.70 1.68 2.16
C SER A 39 -5.57 1.82 1.15
N PHE A 40 -5.80 1.31 -0.05
CA PHE A 40 -4.84 1.41 -1.14
C PHE A 40 -5.50 2.15 -2.31
N CYS A 41 -4.81 3.16 -2.84
CA CYS A 41 -5.30 3.85 -4.02
C CYS A 41 -4.17 4.39 -4.88
N GLU A 42 -4.44 4.47 -6.17
CA GLU A 42 -3.65 5.31 -7.05
C GLU A 42 -4.15 6.75 -6.84
N PHE A 43 -3.24 7.73 -6.82
CA PHE A 43 -3.61 9.13 -6.61
C PHE A 43 -4.69 9.56 -7.59
N TYR A 44 -5.76 10.16 -7.05
CA TYR A 44 -6.93 10.67 -7.79
C TYR A 44 -7.83 9.57 -8.37
N GLN A 45 -7.66 8.32 -7.94
CA GLN A 45 -8.49 7.19 -8.36
C GLN A 45 -9.24 6.60 -7.18
N GLU A 46 -10.08 5.61 -7.45
CA GLU A 46 -10.85 4.93 -6.41
C GLU A 46 -9.96 4.21 -5.40
N THR A 47 -10.39 4.22 -4.14
CA THR A 47 -9.70 3.54 -3.05
C THR A 47 -10.20 2.11 -2.92
N THR A 48 -9.28 1.18 -2.73
CA THR A 48 -9.59 -0.20 -2.37
C THR A 48 -9.26 -0.39 -0.90
N GLU A 49 -10.22 -0.90 -0.13
CA GLU A 49 -10.03 -1.16 1.30
C GLU A 49 -9.92 -2.65 1.54
N VAL A 50 -8.95 -3.05 2.36
CA VAL A 50 -8.74 -4.45 2.76
C VAL A 50 -8.54 -4.50 4.27
N GLU A 51 -8.67 -5.68 4.87
CA GLU A 51 -8.60 -5.84 6.31
C GLU A 51 -7.24 -6.33 6.81
N SER A 52 -6.36 -6.77 5.92
CA SER A 52 -5.05 -7.32 6.31
C SER A 52 -3.99 -7.04 5.25
N VAL A 53 -2.73 -7.16 5.67
CA VAL A 53 -1.60 -7.06 4.74
C VAL A 53 -1.64 -8.22 3.74
N ASP A 54 -2.08 -9.41 4.18
CA ASP A 54 -2.18 -10.57 3.28
C ASP A 54 -3.17 -10.30 2.13
N GLU A 55 -4.24 -9.57 2.40
CA GLU A 55 -5.17 -9.16 1.35
C GLU A 55 -4.58 -8.05 0.50
N LEU A 56 -3.90 -7.08 1.14
CA LEU A 56 -3.31 -5.93 0.45
C LEU A 56 -2.33 -6.36 -0.64
N ILE A 57 -1.44 -7.30 -0.33
CA ILE A 57 -0.40 -7.69 -1.27
C ILE A 57 -0.94 -8.39 -2.51
N LYS A 58 -2.18 -8.87 -2.45
CA LYS A 58 -2.85 -9.53 -3.57
C LYS A 58 -3.68 -8.59 -4.44
N VAL A 59 -3.86 -7.35 -4.00
CA VAL A 59 -4.59 -6.34 -4.79
C VAL A 59 -3.81 -6.07 -6.07
N GLU A 60 -4.51 -6.03 -7.20
CA GLU A 60 -3.89 -5.80 -8.51
C GLU A 60 -4.33 -4.48 -9.11
N ARG A 61 -3.40 -3.86 -9.81
CA ARG A 61 -3.66 -2.69 -10.67
C ARG A 61 -2.89 -2.88 -11.96
N ASP A 62 -3.61 -2.79 -13.08
CA ASP A 62 -3.01 -2.98 -14.41
C ASP A 62 -2.27 -4.33 -14.53
N GLY A 63 -2.82 -5.37 -13.88
CA GLY A 63 -2.25 -6.71 -13.92
C GLY A 63 -1.06 -6.95 -13.01
N VAL A 64 -0.74 -5.99 -12.13
CA VAL A 64 0.41 -6.08 -11.23
C VAL A 64 -0.07 -6.04 -9.78
N THR A 65 0.45 -6.94 -8.94
CA THR A 65 0.09 -6.95 -7.52
C THR A 65 0.82 -5.84 -6.76
N VAL A 66 0.22 -5.42 -5.65
CA VAL A 66 0.84 -4.42 -4.76
C VAL A 66 2.20 -4.91 -4.28
N LEU A 67 2.31 -6.19 -3.92
CA LEU A 67 3.61 -6.74 -3.48
C LEU A 67 4.67 -6.60 -4.57
N HIS A 68 4.31 -6.95 -5.80
CA HIS A 68 5.26 -6.84 -6.92
C HIS A 68 5.71 -5.38 -7.12
N MET A 69 4.77 -4.44 -7.05
CA MET A 69 5.10 -3.01 -7.15
C MET A 69 6.13 -2.62 -6.11
N LEU A 70 5.89 -2.98 -4.84
CA LEU A 70 6.76 -2.59 -3.74
C LEU A 70 8.14 -3.25 -3.80
N GLU A 71 8.20 -4.49 -4.26
CA GLU A 71 9.47 -5.20 -4.40
C GLU A 71 10.29 -4.73 -5.60
N SER A 72 9.63 -4.12 -6.58
CA SER A 72 10.27 -3.70 -7.84
C SER A 72 10.88 -2.31 -7.78
N ILE A 73 10.49 -1.49 -6.82
CA ILE A 73 10.94 -0.10 -6.74
C ILE A 73 12.07 0.07 -5.71
N THR A 74 12.80 1.17 -5.83
CA THR A 74 13.89 1.51 -4.91
C THR A 74 13.40 2.48 -3.84
N GLU A 75 14.23 2.70 -2.82
CA GLU A 75 13.91 3.63 -1.74
C GLU A 75 13.67 5.07 -2.24
N ASP A 76 14.23 5.42 -3.39
CA ASP A 76 14.03 6.74 -3.98
C ASP A 76 12.58 6.99 -4.40
N ASP A 77 11.81 5.92 -4.59
CA ASP A 77 10.43 6.00 -5.03
C ASP A 77 9.42 5.66 -3.91
N ILE A 78 9.88 5.62 -2.66
CA ILE A 78 9.05 5.32 -1.50
C ILE A 78 9.20 6.40 -0.44
N TRP A 79 8.06 6.87 0.08
CA TRP A 79 8.01 7.86 1.16
C TRP A 79 7.19 7.27 2.31
N ILE A 80 7.79 7.22 3.53
CA ILE A 80 7.15 6.68 4.73
C ILE A 80 6.87 7.84 5.69
N TYR A 81 5.63 7.96 6.15
CA TYR A 81 5.19 9.06 7.04
C TYR A 81 4.83 8.63 8.45
#